data_5e4f74413fd2df8d7058ed7dc3b5dd73
#
_entry.id   5e4f74413fd2df8d7058ed7dc3b5dd73
#
_cell.length_a   1.000
_cell.length_b   1.000
_cell.length_c   1.000
_cell.angle_alpha   90.00
_cell.angle_beta   90.00
_cell.angle_gamma   90.00
#
_symmetry.space_group_name_H-M   'P 1'
#
loop_
_entity.id
_entity.type
_entity.pdbx_description
1 polymer ?
#
loop_
_entity_poly.entity_id
_entity_poly.type
_entity_poly.pdbx_seq_one_letter_code
_entity_poly.pdbx_strand_id
1 'polypeptide(L)'
;MINAEFAILTTTINVPTFLENICKNIKKFKHKNFFFLVIADKKTPKGAKAYCHRIKKRFDVNIIYLSIEDQDKYFKNKYRKIYSLFPYNDAHRRLLGLIYIKNMNPKRVIFIDDDNFVANDVDFLKGHEIVGKKISGNAIYNSSKWPNIYKYVETDKNVPIYPRGFPWYYRNEDSFKIKVKKVKNKIVLANCGFILGDPDIDAVSRLFWKIKVNKINSKNNILIAKGMYCPFNDQNTCIDGKTSLLYYKPISAGRNSDIWTSYMYNKVSAIHDSLVSYGMPHLTQIRNIHDYWKDFDLEKQHNISTDYFAKLLMNAKCKPGKNYYVTFVNLLKKLLLEINKRQSKINLSFVEKNRHYQGIGKKELLKRETESLKYIKKYFMEYLVWLKYLKQYNLQ
;
A
#
# COMPACT_ATOMS: atom_id res chain seq x y z
N MET A 1 26.53 5.12 11.17
CA MET A 1 25.22 5.04 10.46
C MET A 1 25.02 3.60 10.00
N ILE A 2 23.86 3.00 10.27
CA ILE A 2 23.52 1.66 9.77
C ILE A 2 23.21 1.82 8.27
N ASN A 3 24.12 1.41 7.41
CA ASN A 3 23.89 1.43 5.96
C ASN A 3 23.16 0.11 5.58
N ALA A 4 21.88 0.02 5.91
CA ALA A 4 21.11 -1.19 5.71
C ALA A 4 20.53 -1.26 4.29
N GLU A 5 20.53 -2.46 3.74
CA GLU A 5 19.86 -2.71 2.46
C GLU A 5 18.35 -2.75 2.62
N PHE A 6 17.87 -3.35 3.72
CA PHE A 6 16.44 -3.46 4.03
C PHE A 6 16.11 -2.97 5.44
N ALA A 7 15.07 -2.17 5.57
CA ALA A 7 14.35 -1.93 6.81
C ALA A 7 13.01 -2.67 6.75
N ILE A 8 12.73 -3.55 7.70
CA ILE A 8 11.47 -4.29 7.79
C ILE A 8 10.64 -3.66 8.89
N LEU A 9 9.54 -3.03 8.52
CA LEU A 9 8.72 -2.17 9.37
C LEU A 9 7.37 -2.78 9.65
N THR A 10 7.03 -2.91 10.92
CA THR A 10 5.71 -3.35 11.38
C THR A 10 5.21 -2.50 12.53
N THR A 11 3.88 -2.47 12.69
CA THR A 11 3.23 -2.10 13.96
C THR A 11 2.47 -3.31 14.47
N THR A 12 2.35 -3.46 15.79
CA THR A 12 1.68 -4.62 16.37
C THR A 12 0.89 -4.25 17.61
N ILE A 13 -0.25 -4.90 17.78
CA ILE A 13 -1.03 -4.93 19.01
C ILE A 13 -0.93 -6.30 19.71
N ASN A 14 -0.07 -7.20 19.19
CA ASN A 14 0.19 -8.55 19.66
C ASN A 14 1.66 -8.73 20.07
N VAL A 15 2.00 -9.89 20.59
CA VAL A 15 3.40 -10.34 20.62
C VAL A 15 3.79 -10.70 19.19
N PRO A 16 4.83 -10.09 18.59
CA PRO A 16 5.13 -10.20 17.17
C PRO A 16 5.83 -11.54 16.82
N THR A 17 5.10 -12.66 16.94
CA THR A 17 5.63 -14.03 16.76
C THR A 17 6.14 -14.30 15.35
N PHE A 18 5.61 -13.61 14.34
CA PHE A 18 6.07 -13.67 12.96
C PHE A 18 7.57 -13.35 12.79
N LEU A 19 8.17 -12.55 13.70
CA LEU A 19 9.59 -12.22 13.65
C LEU A 19 10.48 -13.45 13.67
N GLU A 20 10.15 -14.47 14.46
CA GLU A 20 10.92 -15.71 14.51
C GLU A 20 10.91 -16.43 13.16
N ASN A 21 9.73 -16.51 12.51
CA ASN A 21 9.59 -17.11 11.19
C ASN A 21 10.45 -16.40 10.14
N ILE A 22 10.38 -15.06 10.08
CA ILE A 22 11.16 -14.27 9.11
C ILE A 22 12.65 -14.35 9.43
N CYS A 23 13.08 -14.34 10.71
CA CYS A 23 14.47 -14.49 11.08
C CYS A 23 15.03 -15.85 10.65
N LYS A 24 14.28 -16.95 10.84
CA LYS A 24 14.65 -18.28 10.34
C LYS A 24 14.85 -18.27 8.83
N ASN A 25 13.92 -17.65 8.10
CA ASN A 25 13.98 -17.54 6.64
C ASN A 25 15.23 -16.74 6.19
N ILE A 26 15.43 -15.56 6.74
CA ILE A 26 16.59 -14.69 6.39
C ILE A 26 17.91 -15.38 6.69
N LYS A 27 18.03 -16.12 7.81
CA LYS A 27 19.22 -16.90 8.14
C LYS A 27 19.44 -18.07 7.18
N LYS A 28 18.36 -18.79 6.82
CA LYS A 28 18.41 -19.88 5.83
C LYS A 28 19.00 -19.41 4.49
N PHE A 29 18.56 -18.24 4.01
CA PHE A 29 19.02 -17.68 2.75
C PHE A 29 20.28 -16.78 2.90
N LYS A 30 20.88 -16.74 4.10
CA LYS A 30 22.16 -16.08 4.41
C LYS A 30 22.16 -14.57 4.11
N HIS A 31 21.02 -13.91 4.21
CA HIS A 31 20.97 -12.45 4.02
C HIS A 31 21.63 -11.70 5.19
N LYS A 32 22.23 -10.55 4.85
CA LYS A 32 22.87 -9.60 5.75
C LYS A 32 22.32 -8.18 5.47
N ASN A 33 22.74 -7.20 6.22
CA ASN A 33 22.45 -5.77 6.00
C ASN A 33 20.94 -5.42 6.03
N PHE A 34 20.22 -5.96 7.01
CA PHE A 34 18.84 -5.65 7.29
C PHE A 34 18.63 -5.36 8.78
N PHE A 35 17.52 -4.71 9.10
CA PHE A 35 17.01 -4.60 10.47
C PHE A 35 15.50 -4.59 10.52
N PHE A 36 14.96 -4.94 11.67
CA PHE A 36 13.53 -4.81 11.96
C PHE A 36 13.27 -3.56 12.79
N LEU A 37 12.19 -2.87 12.49
CA LEU A 37 11.63 -1.82 13.32
C LEU A 37 10.19 -2.18 13.70
N VAL A 38 9.97 -2.41 14.99
CA VAL A 38 8.68 -2.75 15.58
C VAL A 38 8.14 -1.52 16.32
N ILE A 39 7.03 -0.97 15.84
CA ILE A 39 6.33 0.15 16.46
C ILE A 39 5.25 -0.42 17.37
N ALA A 40 5.43 -0.28 18.67
CA ALA A 40 4.42 -0.65 19.66
C ALA A 40 3.27 0.33 19.68
N ASP A 41 2.11 -0.12 20.18
CA ASP A 41 0.97 0.74 20.46
C ASP A 41 0.47 0.51 21.90
N LYS A 42 -0.51 1.27 22.37
CA LYS A 42 -1.05 1.16 23.73
C LYS A 42 -1.59 -0.23 24.04
N LYS A 43 -2.16 -0.91 23.03
CA LYS A 43 -2.67 -2.30 23.16
C LYS A 43 -1.57 -3.36 23.09
N THR A 44 -0.34 -3.01 22.72
CA THR A 44 0.75 -3.99 22.58
C THR A 44 1.07 -4.59 23.96
N PRO A 45 1.06 -5.93 24.10
CA PRO A 45 1.34 -6.59 25.38
C PRO A 45 2.75 -6.26 25.91
N LYS A 46 2.89 -6.15 27.24
CA LYS A 46 4.19 -5.89 27.89
C LYS A 46 5.27 -6.90 27.50
N GLY A 47 4.90 -8.15 27.25
CA GLY A 47 5.81 -9.20 26.78
C GLY A 47 6.41 -9.02 25.39
N ALA A 48 5.84 -8.15 24.55
CA ALA A 48 6.30 -7.93 23.18
C ALA A 48 7.76 -7.42 23.11
N LYS A 49 8.13 -6.50 24.02
CA LYS A 49 9.52 -5.97 24.11
C LYS A 49 10.52 -7.08 24.47
N ALA A 50 10.20 -7.87 25.48
CA ALA A 50 11.02 -9.00 25.93
C ALA A 50 11.15 -10.06 24.82
N TYR A 51 10.04 -10.33 24.09
CA TYR A 51 10.06 -11.22 22.94
C TYR A 51 10.99 -10.71 21.83
N CYS A 52 10.89 -9.47 21.43
CA CYS A 52 11.79 -8.86 20.43
C CYS A 52 13.26 -8.97 20.86
N HIS A 53 13.57 -8.72 22.15
CA HIS A 53 14.92 -8.85 22.68
C HIS A 53 15.44 -10.28 22.64
N ARG A 54 14.60 -11.27 22.98
CA ARG A 54 14.94 -12.70 22.88
C ARG A 54 15.25 -13.11 21.43
N ILE A 55 14.40 -12.71 20.47
CA ILE A 55 14.60 -13.00 19.05
C ILE A 55 15.88 -12.34 18.52
N LYS A 56 16.13 -11.08 18.89
CA LYS A 56 17.36 -10.37 18.55
C LYS A 56 18.61 -11.14 18.98
N LYS A 57 18.65 -11.63 20.24
CA LYS A 57 19.79 -12.42 20.75
C LYS A 57 19.89 -13.79 20.06
N ARG A 58 18.77 -14.50 19.95
CA ARG A 58 18.75 -15.88 19.41
C ARG A 58 19.22 -15.96 17.97
N PHE A 59 18.85 -14.98 17.14
CA PHE A 59 19.15 -14.99 15.70
C PHE A 59 20.32 -14.06 15.34
N ASP A 60 20.89 -13.36 16.32
CA ASP A 60 21.91 -12.33 16.06
C ASP A 60 21.48 -11.39 14.93
N VAL A 61 20.34 -10.75 15.09
CA VAL A 61 19.75 -9.81 14.14
C VAL A 61 19.46 -8.48 14.79
N ASN A 62 19.47 -7.40 14.04
CA ASN A 62 19.14 -6.09 14.58
C ASN A 62 17.62 -5.89 14.61
N ILE A 63 17.03 -5.85 15.81
CA ILE A 63 15.62 -5.51 16.06
C ILE A 63 15.58 -4.26 16.93
N ILE A 64 14.95 -3.23 16.43
CA ILE A 64 14.63 -1.98 17.14
C ILE A 64 13.17 -2.06 17.54
N TYR A 65 12.88 -2.01 18.83
CA TYR A 65 11.53 -1.95 19.37
C TYR A 65 11.29 -0.56 19.94
N LEU A 66 10.32 0.16 19.42
CA LEU A 66 9.91 1.47 19.91
C LEU A 66 8.67 1.34 20.79
N SER A 67 8.85 1.38 22.09
CA SER A 67 7.74 1.48 23.06
C SER A 67 7.03 2.83 22.91
N ILE A 68 5.87 3.00 23.58
CA ILE A 68 5.17 4.30 23.60
C ILE A 68 6.07 5.38 24.20
N GLU A 69 6.80 5.07 25.28
CA GLU A 69 7.73 6.00 25.95
C GLU A 69 8.88 6.41 24.99
N ASP A 70 9.44 5.46 24.23
CA ASP A 70 10.47 5.73 23.24
C ASP A 70 9.93 6.63 22.11
N GLN A 71 8.71 6.35 21.65
CA GLN A 71 8.04 7.17 20.63
C GLN A 71 7.77 8.58 21.16
N ASP A 72 7.24 8.72 22.39
CA ASP A 72 6.97 10.01 23.03
C ASP A 72 8.26 10.83 23.14
N LYS A 73 9.32 10.24 23.69
CA LYS A 73 10.63 10.88 23.84
C LYS A 73 11.20 11.36 22.51
N TYR A 74 11.14 10.52 21.48
CA TYR A 74 11.74 10.84 20.17
C TYR A 74 10.90 11.84 19.37
N PHE A 75 9.57 11.58 19.23
CA PHE A 75 8.73 12.33 18.31
C PHE A 75 8.18 13.62 18.89
N LYS A 76 7.79 13.67 20.18
CA LYS A 76 7.25 14.90 20.80
C LYS A 76 8.27 16.03 20.80
N ASN A 77 9.55 15.69 21.01
CA ASN A 77 10.60 16.69 21.01
C ASN A 77 10.98 17.16 19.61
N LYS A 78 11.11 16.23 18.65
CA LYS A 78 11.70 16.52 17.33
C LYS A 78 10.65 16.72 16.22
N TYR A 79 9.52 16.00 16.30
CA TYR A 79 8.53 15.90 15.22
C TYR A 79 7.09 16.03 15.73
N ARG A 80 6.84 16.92 16.68
CA ARG A 80 5.55 17.06 17.38
C ARG A 80 4.34 17.10 16.45
N LYS A 81 4.39 17.90 15.38
CA LYS A 81 3.28 18.03 14.42
C LYS A 81 3.02 16.74 13.64
N ILE A 82 4.07 16.00 13.28
CA ILE A 82 3.94 14.69 12.64
C ILE A 82 3.38 13.68 13.62
N TYR A 83 3.88 13.66 14.86
CA TYR A 83 3.44 12.71 15.88
C TYR A 83 1.94 12.85 16.19
N SER A 84 1.44 14.08 16.23
CA SER A 84 0.03 14.36 16.49
C SER A 84 -0.93 13.94 15.36
N LEU A 85 -0.42 13.63 14.17
CA LEU A 85 -1.26 13.11 13.08
C LEU A 85 -1.74 11.68 13.33
N PHE A 86 -1.01 10.89 14.14
CA PHE A 86 -1.26 9.45 14.25
C PHE A 86 -1.89 9.09 15.60
N PRO A 87 -3.19 8.70 15.62
CA PRO A 87 -3.86 8.26 16.83
C PRO A 87 -3.24 6.97 17.37
N TYR A 88 -3.44 6.69 18.65
CA TYR A 88 -3.07 5.41 19.24
C TYR A 88 -4.04 4.31 18.83
N ASN A 89 -3.56 3.06 18.88
CA ASN A 89 -4.30 1.86 18.48
C ASN A 89 -4.79 1.91 17.04
N ASP A 90 -3.93 2.44 16.17
CA ASP A 90 -4.22 2.64 14.76
C ASP A 90 -3.03 2.17 13.90
N ALA A 91 -3.31 1.44 12.82
CA ALA A 91 -2.29 0.91 11.91
C ALA A 91 -1.46 2.02 11.21
N HIS A 92 -1.98 3.26 11.14
CA HIS A 92 -1.25 4.39 10.57
C HIS A 92 -0.01 4.78 11.41
N ARG A 93 0.06 4.38 12.71
CA ARG A 93 1.27 4.61 13.53
C ARG A 93 2.53 3.96 12.96
N ARG A 94 2.40 2.95 12.10
CA ARG A 94 3.53 2.40 11.33
C ARG A 94 4.31 3.48 10.59
N LEU A 95 3.66 4.56 10.13
CA LEU A 95 4.30 5.65 9.40
C LEU A 95 5.29 6.46 10.26
N LEU A 96 5.16 6.45 11.59
CA LEU A 96 6.18 7.00 12.48
C LEU A 96 7.52 6.29 12.30
N GLY A 97 7.49 5.00 11.97
CA GLY A 97 8.69 4.23 11.66
C GLY A 97 9.43 4.77 10.45
N LEU A 98 8.74 5.26 9.43
CA LEU A 98 9.38 5.88 8.26
C LEU A 98 10.21 7.13 8.64
N ILE A 99 9.66 7.95 9.55
CA ILE A 99 10.38 9.13 10.06
C ILE A 99 11.61 8.69 10.88
N TYR A 100 11.43 7.66 11.73
CA TYR A 100 12.50 7.16 12.58
C TYR A 100 13.69 6.63 11.77
N ILE A 101 13.41 5.84 10.72
CA ILE A 101 14.45 5.21 9.90
C ILE A 101 15.05 6.14 8.83
N LYS A 102 14.51 7.34 8.64
CA LYS A 102 15.02 8.28 7.61
C LYS A 102 16.51 8.51 7.73
N ASN A 103 17.02 8.70 8.94
CA ASN A 103 18.43 8.95 9.19
C ASN A 103 19.32 7.69 9.04
N MET A 104 18.70 6.50 8.96
CA MET A 104 19.39 5.23 8.72
C MET A 104 19.53 4.94 7.22
N ASN A 105 18.83 5.71 6.39
CA ASN A 105 18.87 5.70 4.92
C ASN A 105 18.85 4.29 4.29
N PRO A 106 17.88 3.42 4.65
CA PRO A 106 17.79 2.09 4.05
C PRO A 106 17.49 2.20 2.56
N LYS A 107 18.08 1.32 1.75
CA LYS A 107 17.80 1.27 0.31
C LYS A 107 16.35 0.90 0.03
N ARG A 108 15.77 0.05 0.87
CA ARG A 108 14.42 -0.52 0.74
C ARG A 108 13.71 -0.55 2.08
N VAL A 109 12.43 -0.26 2.07
CA VAL A 109 11.55 -0.34 3.25
C VAL A 109 10.45 -1.35 2.96
N ILE A 110 10.40 -2.43 3.72
CA ILE A 110 9.38 -3.46 3.64
C ILE A 110 8.35 -3.22 4.74
N PHE A 111 7.08 -3.05 4.35
CA PHE A 111 5.95 -3.10 5.27
C PHE A 111 5.43 -4.52 5.37
N ILE A 112 5.19 -4.97 6.59
CA ILE A 112 4.64 -6.30 6.87
C ILE A 112 3.67 -6.23 8.04
N ASP A 113 2.59 -7.00 7.96
CA ASP A 113 1.65 -7.17 9.06
C ASP A 113 2.12 -8.29 10.01
N ASP A 114 1.70 -8.21 11.28
CA ASP A 114 2.15 -9.11 12.33
C ASP A 114 1.49 -10.51 12.31
N ASP A 115 0.59 -10.73 11.35
CA ASP A 115 -0.09 -11.99 11.07
C ASP A 115 0.36 -12.69 9.76
N ASN A 116 1.50 -12.25 9.20
CA ASN A 116 2.05 -12.76 7.94
C ASN A 116 3.30 -13.61 8.17
N PHE A 117 3.33 -14.77 7.51
CA PHE A 117 4.39 -15.78 7.65
C PHE A 117 4.94 -16.19 6.29
N VAL A 118 6.26 -16.31 6.19
CA VAL A 118 6.93 -16.76 4.97
C VAL A 118 7.09 -18.29 4.99
N ALA A 119 6.85 -18.93 3.84
CA ALA A 119 7.11 -20.34 3.67
C ALA A 119 8.63 -20.64 3.63
N ASN A 120 9.02 -21.85 4.04
CA ASN A 120 10.44 -22.22 4.18
C ASN A 120 11.24 -22.19 2.87
N ASP A 121 10.59 -22.36 1.73
CA ASP A 121 11.18 -22.42 0.38
C ASP A 121 11.18 -21.07 -0.35
N VAL A 122 10.55 -20.05 0.25
CA VAL A 122 10.47 -18.69 -0.32
C VAL A 122 11.53 -17.82 0.30
N ASP A 123 12.41 -17.25 -0.52
CA ASP A 123 13.38 -16.23 -0.08
C ASP A 123 12.72 -14.87 0.04
N PHE A 124 12.44 -14.45 1.29
CA PHE A 124 11.68 -13.25 1.60
C PHE A 124 12.34 -11.97 1.07
N LEU A 125 13.62 -11.77 1.35
CA LEU A 125 14.28 -10.53 0.94
C LEU A 125 14.60 -10.51 -0.55
N LYS A 126 14.96 -11.65 -1.13
CA LYS A 126 15.25 -11.80 -2.56
C LYS A 126 14.06 -11.37 -3.44
N GLY A 127 12.85 -11.74 -3.05
CA GLY A 127 11.64 -11.36 -3.77
C GLY A 127 11.45 -9.84 -3.84
N HIS A 128 11.91 -9.10 -2.84
CA HIS A 128 11.83 -7.63 -2.79
C HIS A 128 13.06 -6.90 -3.36
N GLU A 129 14.13 -7.59 -3.70
CA GLU A 129 15.35 -6.96 -4.23
C GLU A 129 15.16 -6.21 -5.56
N ILE A 130 14.08 -6.47 -6.27
CA ILE A 130 13.74 -5.78 -7.52
C ILE A 130 13.55 -4.26 -7.33
N VAL A 131 13.13 -3.84 -6.12
CA VAL A 131 12.87 -2.43 -5.79
C VAL A 131 14.17 -1.63 -5.79
N GLY A 132 14.16 -0.46 -6.42
CA GLY A 132 15.32 0.42 -6.59
C GLY A 132 16.29 -0.03 -7.69
N LYS A 133 16.07 -1.19 -8.32
CA LYS A 133 16.90 -1.68 -9.43
C LYS A 133 16.36 -1.18 -10.78
N LYS A 134 17.27 -0.95 -11.73
CA LYS A 134 16.95 -0.81 -13.15
C LYS A 134 16.79 -2.20 -13.74
N ILE A 135 15.64 -2.47 -14.31
CA ILE A 135 15.32 -3.78 -14.89
C ILE A 135 14.85 -3.66 -16.32
N SER A 136 15.05 -4.74 -17.07
CA SER A 136 14.47 -4.97 -18.39
C SER A 136 13.71 -6.28 -18.36
N GLY A 137 12.58 -6.35 -19.04
CA GLY A 137 11.74 -7.54 -19.03
C GLY A 137 10.38 -7.32 -19.66
N ASN A 138 9.44 -8.17 -19.31
CA ASN A 138 8.07 -8.12 -19.79
C ASN A 138 7.18 -7.44 -18.74
N ALA A 139 6.41 -6.44 -19.15
CA ALA A 139 5.43 -5.75 -18.28
C ALA A 139 4.01 -5.99 -18.82
N ILE A 140 3.08 -6.22 -17.91
CA ILE A 140 1.67 -6.46 -18.26
C ILE A 140 0.92 -5.16 -18.47
N TYR A 141 -0.05 -5.21 -19.37
CA TYR A 141 -0.99 -4.12 -19.64
C TYR A 141 -2.34 -4.66 -20.16
N ASN A 142 -3.36 -3.83 -20.15
CA ASN A 142 -4.64 -4.08 -20.80
C ASN A 142 -5.28 -2.77 -21.32
N SER A 143 -6.37 -2.90 -22.07
CA SER A 143 -7.11 -1.77 -22.66
C SER A 143 -7.77 -0.86 -21.62
N SER A 144 -8.27 -1.42 -20.53
CA SER A 144 -8.93 -0.68 -19.45
C SER A 144 -7.97 0.16 -18.59
N LYS A 145 -6.64 -0.08 -18.68
CA LYS A 145 -5.58 0.41 -17.79
C LYS A 145 -5.64 -0.14 -16.37
N TRP A 146 -6.48 -1.12 -16.09
CA TRP A 146 -6.67 -1.77 -14.81
C TRP A 146 -6.51 -3.30 -14.95
N PRO A 147 -5.27 -3.81 -15.14
CA PRO A 147 -5.04 -5.24 -15.15
C PRO A 147 -5.29 -5.82 -13.76
N ASN A 148 -6.07 -6.91 -13.70
CA ASN A 148 -6.32 -7.60 -12.44
C ASN A 148 -5.19 -8.58 -12.13
N ILE A 149 -4.38 -8.25 -11.11
CA ILE A 149 -3.23 -9.06 -10.72
C ILE A 149 -3.63 -10.43 -10.15
N TYR A 150 -4.86 -10.59 -9.66
CA TYR A 150 -5.34 -11.88 -9.15
C TYR A 150 -5.64 -12.91 -10.24
N LYS A 151 -5.43 -12.55 -11.52
CA LYS A 151 -5.30 -13.55 -12.60
C LYS A 151 -4.19 -14.57 -12.33
N TYR A 152 -3.20 -14.22 -11.53
CA TYR A 152 -2.03 -15.06 -11.23
C TYR A 152 -2.19 -15.89 -9.95
N VAL A 153 -3.36 -15.92 -9.35
CA VAL A 153 -3.66 -16.75 -8.19
C VAL A 153 -4.74 -17.79 -8.50
N GLU A 154 -4.62 -18.97 -7.89
CA GLU A 154 -5.67 -20.01 -7.88
C GLU A 154 -6.36 -19.98 -6.52
N THR A 155 -7.68 -20.03 -6.53
CA THR A 155 -8.50 -20.02 -5.33
C THR A 155 -9.26 -21.33 -5.19
N ASP A 156 -9.76 -21.62 -3.99
CA ASP A 156 -10.63 -22.76 -3.69
C ASP A 156 -12.02 -22.67 -4.32
N LYS A 157 -12.34 -21.50 -4.92
CA LYS A 157 -13.63 -21.24 -5.59
C LYS A 157 -13.40 -20.67 -6.97
N ASN A 158 -14.19 -21.15 -7.93
CA ASN A 158 -14.15 -20.63 -9.31
C ASN A 158 -15.00 -19.35 -9.44
N VAL A 159 -14.57 -18.29 -8.76
CA VAL A 159 -15.20 -16.96 -8.83
C VAL A 159 -14.17 -15.90 -9.12
N PRO A 160 -14.51 -14.86 -9.90
CA PRO A 160 -13.58 -13.76 -10.16
C PRO A 160 -13.35 -12.95 -8.87
N ILE A 161 -12.10 -12.82 -8.45
CA ILE A 161 -11.70 -11.99 -7.33
C ILE A 161 -10.89 -10.79 -7.77
N TYR A 162 -10.96 -9.73 -6.99
CA TYR A 162 -10.25 -8.47 -7.24
C TYR A 162 -9.51 -8.02 -5.98
N PRO A 163 -8.32 -7.44 -6.11
CA PRO A 163 -7.66 -6.79 -4.98
C PRO A 163 -8.57 -5.76 -4.32
N ARG A 164 -8.49 -5.64 -2.99
CA ARG A 164 -9.23 -4.62 -2.25
C ARG A 164 -9.04 -3.24 -2.89
N GLY A 165 -10.13 -2.50 -3.04
CA GLY A 165 -10.15 -1.20 -3.68
C GLY A 165 -9.94 -1.21 -5.20
N PHE A 166 -9.96 -2.35 -5.87
CA PHE A 166 -10.02 -2.35 -7.34
C PHE A 166 -11.31 -1.64 -7.78
N PRO A 167 -11.26 -0.63 -8.70
CA PRO A 167 -12.43 0.19 -9.02
C PRO A 167 -13.57 -0.65 -9.58
N TRP A 168 -14.78 -0.41 -9.10
CA TRP A 168 -15.95 -1.19 -9.44
C TRP A 168 -16.29 -1.12 -10.94
N TYR A 169 -16.13 0.05 -11.57
CA TYR A 169 -16.35 0.24 -13.00
C TYR A 169 -15.51 -0.70 -13.87
N TYR A 170 -14.30 -1.07 -13.41
CA TYR A 170 -13.35 -1.93 -14.13
C TYR A 170 -13.41 -3.40 -13.73
N ARG A 171 -14.33 -3.80 -12.83
CA ARG A 171 -14.53 -5.21 -12.44
C ARG A 171 -15.35 -5.93 -13.49
N ASN A 172 -14.71 -6.32 -14.58
CA ASN A 172 -15.28 -7.04 -15.70
C ASN A 172 -14.23 -7.95 -16.32
N GLU A 173 -14.61 -8.72 -17.34
CA GLU A 173 -13.72 -9.66 -18.03
C GLU A 173 -12.50 -9.00 -18.65
N ASP A 174 -12.59 -7.73 -19.09
CA ASP A 174 -11.45 -7.03 -19.72
C ASP A 174 -10.31 -6.80 -18.73
N SER A 175 -10.58 -6.77 -17.43
CA SER A 175 -9.54 -6.66 -16.41
C SER A 175 -8.63 -7.90 -16.37
N PHE A 176 -9.13 -9.07 -16.81
CA PHE A 176 -8.38 -10.33 -16.91
C PHE A 176 -7.72 -10.54 -18.30
N LYS A 177 -8.08 -9.75 -19.31
CA LYS A 177 -7.48 -9.80 -20.66
C LYS A 177 -6.14 -9.07 -20.67
N ILE A 178 -5.13 -9.72 -20.09
CA ILE A 178 -3.79 -9.16 -19.90
C ILE A 178 -2.92 -9.45 -21.14
N LYS A 179 -2.26 -8.40 -21.64
CA LYS A 179 -1.24 -8.42 -22.67
C LYS A 179 0.12 -8.09 -22.06
N VAL A 180 1.18 -8.38 -22.81
CA VAL A 180 2.57 -8.19 -22.38
C VAL A 180 3.31 -7.29 -23.37
N LYS A 181 4.17 -6.40 -22.85
CA LYS A 181 5.10 -5.61 -23.67
C LYS A 181 6.49 -5.55 -23.03
N LYS A 182 7.53 -5.48 -23.86
CA LYS A 182 8.91 -5.31 -23.39
C LYS A 182 9.13 -3.92 -22.80
N VAL A 183 9.86 -3.87 -21.72
CA VAL A 183 10.37 -2.63 -21.08
C VAL A 183 11.88 -2.74 -20.91
N LYS A 184 12.60 -1.61 -20.99
CA LYS A 184 14.06 -1.56 -20.87
C LYS A 184 14.47 -0.50 -19.87
N ASN A 185 15.43 -0.85 -18.99
CA ASN A 185 16.09 0.07 -18.04
C ASN A 185 15.12 0.89 -17.18
N LYS A 186 14.05 0.26 -16.65
CA LYS A 186 13.06 0.93 -15.79
C LYS A 186 13.34 0.66 -14.33
N ILE A 187 13.30 1.71 -13.51
CA ILE A 187 13.41 1.58 -12.05
C ILE A 187 12.07 1.07 -11.50
N VAL A 188 12.12 0.11 -10.58
CA VAL A 188 10.95 -0.36 -9.83
C VAL A 188 10.88 0.41 -8.50
N LEU A 189 9.77 1.14 -8.26
CA LEU A 189 9.60 1.95 -7.04
C LEU A 189 8.92 1.19 -5.91
N ALA A 190 8.09 0.21 -6.24
CA ALA A 190 7.39 -0.60 -5.26
C ALA A 190 7.21 -2.03 -5.75
N ASN A 191 7.19 -2.99 -4.82
CA ASN A 191 6.87 -4.38 -5.07
C ASN A 191 5.91 -4.90 -4.01
N CYS A 192 4.74 -5.37 -4.41
CA CYS A 192 3.76 -6.01 -3.54
C CYS A 192 3.82 -7.52 -3.72
N GLY A 193 4.20 -8.24 -2.67
CA GLY A 193 4.18 -9.70 -2.67
C GLY A 193 2.76 -10.25 -2.51
N PHE A 194 2.48 -11.40 -3.13
CA PHE A 194 1.20 -12.07 -3.00
C PHE A 194 1.00 -12.70 -1.62
N ILE A 195 -0.27 -12.93 -1.29
CA ILE A 195 -0.70 -13.58 -0.04
C ILE A 195 -1.42 -14.89 -0.38
N LEU A 196 -0.93 -15.98 0.21
CA LEU A 196 -1.61 -17.27 0.28
C LEU A 196 -2.59 -17.29 1.47
N GLY A 197 -3.56 -18.17 1.41
CA GLY A 197 -4.59 -18.23 2.43
C GLY A 197 -5.68 -17.18 2.19
N ASP A 198 -5.84 -16.23 3.09
CA ASP A 198 -6.91 -15.22 3.03
C ASP A 198 -6.49 -13.99 2.18
N PRO A 199 -6.96 -13.86 0.93
CA PRO A 199 -6.55 -12.76 0.04
C PRO A 199 -7.07 -11.42 0.54
N ASP A 200 -6.35 -10.32 0.22
CA ASP A 200 -6.83 -8.97 0.50
C ASP A 200 -7.87 -8.53 -0.54
N ILE A 201 -9.10 -8.96 -0.34
CA ILE A 201 -10.30 -8.57 -1.10
C ILE A 201 -11.20 -7.68 -0.23
N ASP A 202 -12.12 -6.93 -0.86
CA ASP A 202 -13.03 -6.05 -0.12
C ASP A 202 -14.08 -6.82 0.72
N ALA A 203 -14.66 -6.11 1.69
CA ALA A 203 -15.63 -6.68 2.61
C ALA A 203 -16.92 -7.17 1.90
N VAL A 204 -17.31 -6.55 0.78
CA VAL A 204 -18.46 -7.02 -0.01
C VAL A 204 -18.20 -8.42 -0.53
N SER A 205 -17.03 -8.65 -1.14
CA SER A 205 -16.65 -9.97 -1.63
C SER A 205 -16.56 -11.01 -0.50
N ARG A 206 -16.11 -10.60 0.69
CA ARG A 206 -16.01 -11.47 1.87
C ARG A 206 -17.35 -11.85 2.48
N LEU A 207 -18.35 -10.97 2.41
CA LEU A 207 -19.70 -11.29 2.85
C LEU A 207 -20.37 -12.37 1.98
N PHE A 208 -19.99 -12.43 0.68
CA PHE A 208 -20.51 -13.46 -0.23
C PHE A 208 -19.71 -14.76 -0.18
N TRP A 209 -18.38 -14.67 -0.08
CA TRP A 209 -17.50 -15.79 -0.30
C TRP A 209 -16.36 -15.86 0.72
N LYS A 210 -16.28 -16.95 1.45
CA LYS A 210 -15.03 -17.34 2.12
C LYS A 210 -14.10 -17.93 1.06
N ILE A 211 -13.12 -17.15 0.63
CA ILE A 211 -12.18 -17.51 -0.42
C ILE A 211 -10.80 -17.75 0.18
N LYS A 212 -10.13 -18.79 -0.33
CA LYS A 212 -8.75 -19.11 0.01
C LYS A 212 -7.90 -19.16 -1.26
N VAL A 213 -6.77 -18.47 -1.25
CA VAL A 213 -5.74 -18.60 -2.28
C VAL A 213 -4.90 -19.84 -1.96
N ASN A 214 -4.94 -20.81 -2.85
CA ASN A 214 -4.23 -22.08 -2.69
C ASN A 214 -2.86 -22.06 -3.36
N LYS A 215 -2.73 -21.31 -4.48
CA LYS A 215 -1.51 -21.31 -5.30
C LYS A 215 -1.30 -19.99 -6.01
N ILE A 216 -0.05 -19.67 -6.24
CA ILE A 216 0.38 -18.52 -7.04
C ILE A 216 1.07 -19.04 -8.30
N ASN A 217 0.53 -18.65 -9.46
CA ASN A 217 0.96 -19.12 -10.79
C ASN A 217 2.12 -18.31 -11.38
N SER A 218 2.74 -17.42 -10.58
CA SER A 218 3.94 -16.70 -11.00
C SER A 218 5.13 -17.07 -10.14
N LYS A 219 6.20 -17.54 -10.77
CA LYS A 219 7.50 -17.80 -10.14
C LYS A 219 8.36 -16.53 -10.01
N ASN A 220 8.02 -15.47 -10.73
CA ASN A 220 8.79 -14.23 -10.81
C ASN A 220 7.91 -13.02 -10.51
N ASN A 221 8.56 -11.89 -10.28
CA ASN A 221 7.86 -10.63 -10.13
C ASN A 221 7.23 -10.19 -11.46
N ILE A 222 6.01 -9.69 -11.40
CA ILE A 222 5.18 -9.24 -12.50
C ILE A 222 5.26 -7.73 -12.56
N LEU A 223 5.79 -7.19 -13.65
CA LEU A 223 5.90 -5.74 -13.84
C LEU A 223 4.60 -5.19 -14.38
N ILE A 224 4.17 -4.06 -13.84
CA ILE A 224 3.02 -3.31 -14.35
C ILE A 224 3.53 -2.25 -15.33
N ALA A 225 3.03 -2.26 -16.56
CA ALA A 225 3.45 -1.32 -17.57
C ALA A 225 3.09 0.13 -17.22
N LYS A 226 3.90 1.07 -17.68
CA LYS A 226 3.67 2.50 -17.50
C LYS A 226 2.23 2.91 -17.88
N GLY A 227 1.58 3.64 -16.98
CA GLY A 227 0.22 4.14 -17.19
C GLY A 227 -0.88 3.14 -16.90
N MET A 228 -0.53 1.94 -16.44
CA MET A 228 -1.46 0.98 -15.87
C MET A 228 -1.59 1.21 -14.36
N TYR A 229 -2.70 0.78 -13.78
CA TYR A 229 -3.00 0.89 -12.35
C TYR A 229 -3.39 -0.47 -11.81
N CYS A 230 -2.82 -0.83 -10.67
CA CYS A 230 -3.24 -1.98 -9.90
C CYS A 230 -3.13 -1.60 -8.42
N PRO A 231 -4.17 -1.85 -7.59
CA PRO A 231 -4.07 -1.57 -6.17
C PRO A 231 -3.04 -2.48 -5.50
N PHE A 232 -2.34 -1.95 -4.50
CA PHE A 232 -1.57 -2.73 -3.53
C PHE A 232 -1.76 -2.16 -2.12
N ASN A 233 -1.63 -3.02 -1.14
CA ASN A 233 -1.68 -2.69 0.28
C ASN A 233 -0.26 -2.62 0.89
N ASP A 234 -0.15 -2.35 2.19
CA ASP A 234 1.11 -2.35 2.93
C ASP A 234 1.32 -3.59 3.82
N GLN A 235 0.71 -4.72 3.45
CA GLN A 235 0.77 -5.98 4.19
C GLN A 235 2.04 -6.80 3.89
N ASN A 236 2.51 -6.77 2.64
CA ASN A 236 3.72 -7.43 2.15
C ASN A 236 4.28 -6.59 1.00
N THR A 237 4.70 -5.36 1.32
CA THR A 237 5.06 -4.40 0.27
C THR A 237 6.38 -3.73 0.58
N CYS A 238 7.28 -3.75 -0.40
CA CYS A 238 8.55 -3.07 -0.39
C CYS A 238 8.47 -1.78 -1.21
N ILE A 239 8.95 -0.69 -0.65
CA ILE A 239 9.05 0.63 -1.27
C ILE A 239 10.52 1.05 -1.36
N ASP A 240 10.90 1.73 -2.44
CA ASP A 240 12.23 2.34 -2.58
C ASP A 240 12.47 3.34 -1.43
N GLY A 241 13.60 3.21 -0.75
CA GLY A 241 13.92 4.02 0.44
C GLY A 241 13.88 5.52 0.19
N LYS A 242 14.23 5.97 -1.04
CA LYS A 242 14.19 7.39 -1.42
C LYS A 242 12.76 7.95 -1.54
N THR A 243 11.78 7.08 -1.78
CA THR A 243 10.38 7.45 -1.95
C THR A 243 9.49 6.99 -0.79
N SER A 244 10.05 6.28 0.19
CA SER A 244 9.28 5.66 1.27
C SER A 244 8.47 6.65 2.11
N LEU A 245 9.00 7.85 2.39
CA LEU A 245 8.27 8.92 3.09
C LEU A 245 7.11 9.50 2.27
N LEU A 246 7.09 9.27 0.97
CA LEU A 246 5.96 9.65 0.10
C LEU A 246 4.84 8.62 0.14
N TYR A 247 5.02 7.47 0.79
CA TYR A 247 3.97 6.48 1.03
C TYR A 247 3.17 6.84 2.29
N TYR A 248 2.47 7.96 2.22
CA TYR A 248 1.60 8.42 3.30
C TYR A 248 0.19 7.86 3.16
N LYS A 249 -0.39 7.46 4.26
CA LYS A 249 -1.76 6.95 4.36
C LYS A 249 -2.64 7.97 5.09
N PRO A 250 -3.42 8.80 4.37
CA PRO A 250 -4.35 9.73 4.99
C PRO A 250 -5.39 9.01 5.86
N ILE A 251 -5.53 9.45 7.10
CA ILE A 251 -6.38 8.80 8.09
C ILE A 251 -7.86 8.85 7.69
N SER A 252 -8.27 9.92 7.00
CA SER A 252 -9.64 10.06 6.50
C SER A 252 -10.10 8.96 5.56
N ALA A 253 -9.17 8.25 4.90
CA ALA A 253 -9.49 7.11 4.05
C ALA A 253 -9.61 5.78 4.83
N GLY A 254 -9.37 5.78 6.15
CA GLY A 254 -9.52 4.62 7.02
C GLY A 254 -8.77 3.39 6.51
N ARG A 255 -9.44 2.24 6.51
CA ARG A 255 -8.88 0.94 6.09
C ARG A 255 -8.32 0.90 4.67
N ASN A 256 -8.71 1.82 3.81
CA ASN A 256 -8.32 1.85 2.40
C ASN A 256 -7.32 2.96 2.07
N SER A 257 -6.70 3.54 3.09
CA SER A 257 -5.72 4.61 2.93
C SER A 257 -4.47 4.17 2.16
N ASP A 258 -4.00 2.96 2.39
CA ASP A 258 -2.91 2.29 1.67
C ASP A 258 -3.25 2.08 0.18
N ILE A 259 -4.48 1.67 -0.10
CA ILE A 259 -4.97 1.41 -1.46
C ILE A 259 -4.95 2.68 -2.33
N TRP A 260 -5.53 3.78 -1.85
CA TRP A 260 -5.51 5.03 -2.62
C TRP A 260 -4.10 5.61 -2.73
N THR A 261 -3.26 5.40 -1.72
CA THR A 261 -1.84 5.75 -1.80
C THR A 261 -1.14 4.91 -2.88
N SER A 262 -1.46 3.63 -3.03
CA SER A 262 -0.93 2.81 -4.11
C SER A 262 -1.28 3.35 -5.51
N TYR A 263 -2.48 3.92 -5.69
CA TYR A 263 -2.87 4.58 -6.93
C TYR A 263 -2.00 5.80 -7.22
N MET A 264 -1.74 6.63 -6.20
CA MET A 264 -0.84 7.78 -6.32
C MET A 264 0.57 7.33 -6.73
N TYR A 265 1.06 6.22 -6.14
CA TYR A 265 2.34 5.62 -6.48
C TYR A 265 2.38 5.13 -7.94
N ASN A 266 1.36 4.40 -8.40
CA ASN A 266 1.25 3.99 -9.81
C ASN A 266 1.29 5.20 -10.76
N LYS A 267 0.59 6.29 -10.41
CA LYS A 267 0.59 7.53 -11.22
C LYS A 267 1.95 8.20 -11.25
N VAL A 268 2.59 8.38 -10.09
CA VAL A 268 3.89 9.06 -9.98
C VAL A 268 4.99 8.22 -10.61
N SER A 269 4.95 6.89 -10.44
CA SER A 269 5.82 5.95 -11.16
C SER A 269 5.74 6.18 -12.67
N ALA A 270 4.52 6.22 -13.21
CA ALA A 270 4.32 6.44 -14.65
C ALA A 270 4.84 7.80 -15.12
N ILE A 271 4.69 8.88 -14.31
CA ILE A 271 5.20 10.22 -14.62
C ILE A 271 6.74 10.20 -14.71
N HIS A 272 7.42 9.48 -13.82
CA HIS A 272 8.88 9.35 -13.79
C HIS A 272 9.43 8.20 -14.62
N ASP A 273 8.61 7.59 -15.46
CA ASP A 273 9.01 6.46 -16.31
C ASP A 273 9.57 5.26 -15.51
N SER A 274 9.05 5.08 -14.32
CA SER A 274 9.34 3.99 -13.40
C SER A 274 8.17 3.00 -13.34
N LEU A 275 8.35 1.87 -12.68
CA LEU A 275 7.36 0.79 -12.61
C LEU A 275 7.02 0.41 -11.17
N VAL A 276 5.90 -0.30 -11.04
CA VAL A 276 5.50 -1.06 -9.86
C VAL A 276 5.49 -2.53 -10.23
N SER A 277 5.81 -3.42 -9.29
CA SER A 277 5.80 -4.87 -9.49
C SER A 277 4.95 -5.58 -8.43
N TYR A 278 4.57 -6.81 -8.76
CA TYR A 278 3.80 -7.71 -7.88
C TYR A 278 4.38 -9.12 -7.95
N GLY A 279 4.07 -9.96 -6.96
CA GLY A 279 4.37 -11.38 -7.03
C GLY A 279 5.21 -11.88 -5.88
N MET A 280 6.51 -12.00 -6.07
CA MET A 280 7.43 -12.46 -5.04
C MET A 280 7.84 -11.34 -4.07
N PRO A 281 8.09 -11.68 -2.80
CA PRO A 281 7.86 -12.98 -2.17
C PRO A 281 6.37 -13.16 -1.88
N HIS A 282 5.88 -14.38 -1.85
CA HIS A 282 4.54 -14.63 -1.31
C HIS A 282 4.62 -15.05 0.17
N LEU A 283 3.62 -14.60 0.94
CA LEU A 283 3.45 -14.91 2.35
C LEU A 283 2.12 -15.65 2.56
N THR A 284 1.97 -16.29 3.70
CA THR A 284 0.69 -16.84 4.16
C THR A 284 0.16 -15.95 5.27
N GLN A 285 -1.07 -15.47 5.15
CA GLN A 285 -1.75 -14.74 6.21
C GLN A 285 -2.53 -15.70 7.11
N ILE A 286 -2.30 -15.57 8.42
CA ILE A 286 -3.12 -16.19 9.47
C ILE A 286 -3.93 -15.05 10.09
N ARG A 287 -5.05 -14.74 9.46
CA ARG A 287 -5.84 -13.54 9.78
C ARG A 287 -6.42 -13.60 11.19
N ASN A 288 -6.37 -12.49 11.88
CA ASN A 288 -7.11 -12.24 13.11
C ASN A 288 -8.64 -12.32 12.87
N ILE A 289 -9.43 -12.49 13.93
CA ILE A 289 -10.89 -12.50 13.85
C ILE A 289 -11.37 -11.12 13.37
N HIS A 290 -12.22 -11.11 12.34
CA HIS A 290 -12.82 -9.92 11.76
C HIS A 290 -14.34 -9.97 11.80
N ASP A 291 -14.95 -8.83 12.06
CA ASP A 291 -16.35 -8.57 11.84
C ASP A 291 -16.52 -7.97 10.42
N TYR A 292 -16.97 -8.77 9.45
CA TYR A 292 -17.08 -8.34 8.06
C TYR A 292 -18.17 -7.29 7.83
N TRP A 293 -19.22 -7.22 8.67
CA TRP A 293 -20.19 -6.15 8.61
C TRP A 293 -19.59 -4.81 9.01
N LYS A 294 -18.80 -4.80 10.08
CA LYS A 294 -18.03 -3.63 10.48
C LYS A 294 -17.01 -3.23 9.42
N ASP A 295 -16.32 -4.19 8.83
CA ASP A 295 -15.39 -3.95 7.73
C ASP A 295 -16.11 -3.33 6.52
N PHE A 296 -17.31 -3.82 6.18
CA PHE A 296 -18.15 -3.26 5.13
C PHE A 296 -18.51 -1.80 5.38
N ASP A 297 -18.96 -1.46 6.59
CA ASP A 297 -19.30 -0.07 6.95
C ASP A 297 -18.07 0.86 6.84
N LEU A 298 -16.91 0.39 7.29
CA LEU A 298 -15.66 1.15 7.21
C LEU A 298 -15.17 1.33 5.75
N GLU A 299 -15.47 0.39 4.86
CA GLU A 299 -15.07 0.44 3.45
C GLU A 299 -16.11 1.11 2.54
N LYS A 300 -17.36 1.27 2.99
CA LYS A 300 -18.50 1.74 2.18
C LYS A 300 -18.21 3.02 1.41
N GLN A 301 -17.82 4.09 2.12
CA GLN A 301 -17.59 5.40 1.48
C GLN A 301 -16.40 5.36 0.52
N HIS A 302 -15.37 4.61 0.85
CA HIS A 302 -14.23 4.40 -0.03
C HIS A 302 -14.64 3.67 -1.31
N ASN A 303 -15.39 2.57 -1.19
CA ASN A 303 -15.86 1.78 -2.32
C ASN A 303 -16.72 2.62 -3.29
N ILE A 304 -17.62 3.45 -2.76
CA ILE A 304 -18.44 4.38 -3.57
C ILE A 304 -17.57 5.41 -4.28
N SER A 305 -16.50 5.90 -3.61
CA SER A 305 -15.68 7.01 -4.11
C SER A 305 -14.53 6.56 -5.03
N THR A 306 -14.18 5.27 -5.02
CA THR A 306 -13.00 4.75 -5.72
C THR A 306 -13.05 4.94 -7.24
N ASP A 307 -14.22 4.76 -7.87
CA ASP A 307 -14.38 4.98 -9.31
C ASP A 307 -14.13 6.45 -9.70
N TYR A 308 -14.61 7.39 -8.87
CA TYR A 308 -14.37 8.82 -9.07
C TYR A 308 -12.89 9.17 -8.90
N PHE A 309 -12.24 8.61 -7.87
CA PHE A 309 -10.82 8.82 -7.64
C PHE A 309 -9.97 8.27 -8.79
N ALA A 310 -10.24 7.03 -9.21
CA ALA A 310 -9.55 6.39 -10.33
C ALA A 310 -9.66 7.24 -11.61
N LYS A 311 -10.85 7.73 -11.95
CA LYS A 311 -11.07 8.58 -13.12
C LYS A 311 -10.36 9.93 -13.01
N LEU A 312 -10.42 10.58 -11.86
CA LEU A 312 -9.68 11.83 -11.61
C LEU A 312 -8.18 11.62 -11.85
N LEU A 313 -7.62 10.58 -11.26
CA LEU A 313 -6.20 10.28 -11.32
C LEU A 313 -5.74 9.91 -12.73
N MET A 314 -6.50 9.07 -13.45
CA MET A 314 -6.18 8.70 -14.83
C MET A 314 -6.14 9.92 -15.75
N ASN A 315 -7.08 10.85 -15.60
CA ASN A 315 -7.21 12.04 -16.44
C ASN A 315 -6.21 13.15 -16.06
N ALA A 316 -5.65 13.14 -14.84
CA ALA A 316 -4.71 14.15 -14.40
C ALA A 316 -3.44 14.14 -15.25
N LYS A 317 -3.20 15.22 -16.01
CA LYS A 317 -1.95 15.46 -16.74
C LYS A 317 -0.98 16.19 -15.83
N CYS A 318 0.13 15.57 -15.47
CA CYS A 318 1.18 16.18 -14.65
C CYS A 318 2.54 15.85 -15.27
N LYS A 319 3.41 16.85 -15.37
CA LYS A 319 4.80 16.69 -15.81
C LYS A 319 5.67 16.27 -14.60
N PRO A 320 6.78 15.55 -14.81
CA PRO A 320 7.71 15.25 -13.74
C PRO A 320 8.29 16.55 -13.16
N GLY A 321 8.35 16.63 -11.83
CA GLY A 321 9.11 17.65 -11.12
C GLY A 321 10.59 17.24 -11.03
N LYS A 322 11.41 18.08 -10.38
CA LYS A 322 12.85 17.81 -10.19
C LYS A 322 13.15 16.52 -9.40
N ASN A 323 12.19 16.07 -8.60
CA ASN A 323 12.21 14.80 -7.87
C ASN A 323 10.79 14.29 -7.61
N TYR A 324 10.67 13.11 -7.02
CA TYR A 324 9.38 12.47 -6.69
C TYR A 324 8.52 13.33 -5.74
N TYR A 325 9.13 13.96 -4.74
CA TYR A 325 8.43 14.83 -3.78
C TYR A 325 7.71 15.98 -4.51
N VAL A 326 8.43 16.71 -5.36
CA VAL A 326 7.86 17.84 -6.14
C VAL A 326 6.74 17.35 -7.05
N THR A 327 6.91 16.17 -7.66
CA THR A 327 5.88 15.55 -8.51
C THR A 327 4.61 15.22 -7.70
N PHE A 328 4.74 14.64 -6.51
CA PHE A 328 3.60 14.38 -5.62
C PHE A 328 2.85 15.67 -5.26
N VAL A 329 3.57 16.73 -4.87
CA VAL A 329 2.98 18.04 -4.55
C VAL A 329 2.23 18.60 -5.74
N ASN A 330 2.85 18.61 -6.93
CA ASN A 330 2.24 19.13 -8.16
C ASN A 330 1.01 18.33 -8.58
N LEU A 331 1.07 17.01 -8.48
CA LEU A 331 -0.04 16.12 -8.79
C LEU A 331 -1.23 16.38 -7.85
N LEU A 332 -1.00 16.45 -6.54
CA LEU A 332 -2.06 16.74 -5.56
C LEU A 332 -2.71 18.10 -5.79
N LYS A 333 -1.92 19.14 -6.03
CA LYS A 333 -2.45 20.48 -6.38
C LYS A 333 -3.31 20.44 -7.64
N LYS A 334 -2.85 19.72 -8.67
CA LYS A 334 -3.60 19.54 -9.92
C LYS A 334 -4.92 18.81 -9.69
N LEU A 335 -4.92 17.73 -8.91
CA LEU A 335 -6.12 16.95 -8.58
C LEU A 335 -7.13 17.79 -7.78
N LEU A 336 -6.68 18.62 -6.84
CA LEU A 336 -7.55 19.55 -6.11
C LEU A 336 -8.18 20.59 -7.01
N LEU A 337 -7.43 21.16 -7.97
CA LEU A 337 -7.97 22.06 -8.97
C LEU A 337 -9.05 21.40 -9.84
N GLU A 338 -8.81 20.14 -10.26
CA GLU A 338 -9.81 19.38 -11.03
C GLU A 338 -11.08 19.07 -10.23
N ILE A 339 -10.96 18.78 -8.93
CA ILE A 339 -12.13 18.60 -8.04
C ILE A 339 -12.93 19.90 -7.93
N ASN A 340 -12.26 21.03 -7.68
CA ASN A 340 -12.93 22.32 -7.53
C ASN A 340 -13.69 22.72 -8.83
N LYS A 341 -13.11 22.44 -10.00
CA LYS A 341 -13.79 22.65 -11.29
C LYS A 341 -15.01 21.77 -11.48
N ARG A 342 -14.95 20.52 -10.99
CA ARG A 342 -16.08 19.57 -11.11
C ARG A 342 -17.22 19.90 -10.16
N GLN A 343 -16.92 20.36 -8.94
CA GLN A 343 -17.96 20.80 -7.99
C GLN A 343 -18.85 21.93 -8.56
N SER A 344 -18.34 22.69 -9.55
CA SER A 344 -19.10 23.71 -10.25
C SER A 344 -19.84 23.19 -11.50
N LYS A 345 -19.50 22.02 -12.04
CA LYS A 345 -20.09 21.41 -13.25
C LYS A 345 -20.09 19.87 -13.12
N ILE A 346 -21.09 19.33 -12.48
CA ILE A 346 -21.21 17.87 -12.30
C ILE A 346 -21.58 17.22 -13.63
N ASN A 347 -20.74 16.31 -14.11
CA ASN A 347 -20.98 15.55 -15.33
C ASN A 347 -21.40 14.13 -15.00
N LEU A 348 -22.68 13.86 -15.14
CA LEU A 348 -23.31 12.55 -14.86
C LEU A 348 -22.92 11.44 -15.84
N SER A 349 -22.34 11.76 -17.00
CA SER A 349 -22.11 10.79 -18.07
C SER A 349 -21.24 9.59 -17.66
N PHE A 350 -20.40 9.75 -16.64
CA PHE A 350 -19.59 8.66 -16.11
C PHE A 350 -20.41 7.73 -15.21
N VAL A 351 -21.25 8.31 -14.38
CA VAL A 351 -22.07 7.58 -13.40
C VAL A 351 -23.18 6.81 -14.10
N GLU A 352 -23.82 7.42 -15.08
CA GLU A 352 -24.90 6.82 -15.88
C GLU A 352 -24.43 5.57 -16.66
N LYS A 353 -23.15 5.52 -17.06
CA LYS A 353 -22.56 4.37 -17.74
C LYS A 353 -22.10 3.26 -16.79
N ASN A 354 -22.13 3.48 -15.50
CA ASN A 354 -21.69 2.48 -14.53
C ASN A 354 -22.86 1.55 -14.16
N ARG A 355 -22.73 0.26 -14.50
CA ARG A 355 -23.76 -0.77 -14.21
C ARG A 355 -24.21 -0.84 -12.75
N HIS A 356 -23.35 -0.39 -11.82
CA HIS A 356 -23.67 -0.39 -10.39
C HIS A 356 -24.64 0.72 -9.96
N TYR A 357 -24.96 1.63 -10.87
CA TYR A 357 -25.87 2.76 -10.62
C TYR A 357 -27.14 2.70 -11.47
N GLN A 358 -27.43 1.56 -12.11
CA GLN A 358 -28.65 1.37 -12.87
C GLN A 358 -29.87 1.52 -11.96
N GLY A 359 -30.87 2.25 -12.43
CA GLY A 359 -32.10 2.48 -11.68
C GLY A 359 -32.03 3.56 -10.60
N ILE A 360 -30.86 4.18 -10.39
CA ILE A 360 -30.70 5.27 -9.41
C ILE A 360 -31.08 6.59 -10.08
N GLY A 361 -31.94 7.36 -9.44
CA GLY A 361 -32.37 8.67 -9.94
C GLY A 361 -31.24 9.70 -9.99
N LYS A 362 -31.32 10.64 -10.95
CA LYS A 362 -30.32 11.67 -11.22
C LYS A 362 -29.90 12.48 -9.97
N LYS A 363 -30.87 12.82 -9.12
CA LYS A 363 -30.66 13.58 -7.87
C LYS A 363 -29.75 12.81 -6.89
N GLU A 364 -29.97 11.51 -6.73
CA GLU A 364 -29.18 10.66 -5.84
C GLU A 364 -27.75 10.45 -6.41
N LEU A 365 -27.62 10.29 -7.72
CA LEU A 365 -26.32 10.19 -8.38
C LEU A 365 -25.47 11.47 -8.18
N LEU A 366 -26.09 12.64 -8.31
CA LEU A 366 -25.46 13.93 -8.06
C LEU A 366 -24.98 14.05 -6.60
N LYS A 367 -25.82 13.60 -5.66
CA LYS A 367 -25.47 13.57 -4.23
C LYS A 367 -24.23 12.69 -3.98
N ARG A 368 -24.24 11.46 -4.49
CA ARG A 368 -23.11 10.51 -4.35
C ARG A 368 -21.81 11.03 -4.95
N GLU A 369 -21.87 11.65 -6.14
CA GLU A 369 -20.68 12.27 -6.74
C GLU A 369 -20.16 13.41 -5.86
N THR A 370 -21.04 14.27 -5.38
CA THR A 370 -20.68 15.40 -4.52
C THR A 370 -20.01 14.94 -3.22
N GLU A 371 -20.58 13.94 -2.56
CA GLU A 371 -20.03 13.35 -1.34
C GLU A 371 -18.67 12.66 -1.60
N SER A 372 -18.57 11.93 -2.72
CA SER A 372 -17.30 11.31 -3.13
C SER A 372 -16.21 12.33 -3.40
N LEU A 373 -16.51 13.42 -4.10
CA LEU A 373 -15.54 14.49 -4.36
C LEU A 373 -15.11 15.21 -3.08
N LYS A 374 -16.01 15.41 -2.11
CA LYS A 374 -15.66 15.94 -0.78
C LYS A 374 -14.73 15.00 -0.03
N TYR A 375 -15.02 13.70 -0.05
CA TYR A 375 -14.20 12.68 0.60
C TYR A 375 -12.80 12.58 0.00
N ILE A 376 -12.70 12.54 -1.34
CA ILE A 376 -11.42 12.54 -2.07
C ILE A 376 -10.64 13.84 -1.81
N LYS A 377 -11.32 15.00 -1.75
CA LYS A 377 -10.69 16.28 -1.44
C LYS A 377 -10.04 16.26 -0.06
N LYS A 378 -10.73 15.71 0.95
CA LYS A 378 -10.19 15.56 2.32
C LYS A 378 -8.92 14.71 2.30
N TYR A 379 -8.92 13.57 1.61
CA TYR A 379 -7.75 12.72 1.44
C TYR A 379 -6.55 13.49 0.85
N PHE A 380 -6.74 14.27 -0.22
CA PHE A 380 -5.66 15.05 -0.82
C PHE A 380 -5.15 16.17 0.07
N MET A 381 -6.02 16.81 0.83
CA MET A 381 -5.64 17.86 1.78
C MET A 381 -4.78 17.31 2.91
N GLU A 382 -5.15 16.18 3.50
CA GLU A 382 -4.33 15.50 4.52
C GLU A 382 -2.96 15.08 3.97
N TYR A 383 -2.93 14.59 2.73
CA TYR A 383 -1.67 14.24 2.07
C TYR A 383 -0.76 15.47 1.87
N LEU A 384 -1.32 16.62 1.48
CA LEU A 384 -0.55 17.87 1.37
C LEU A 384 -0.02 18.35 2.72
N VAL A 385 -0.78 18.18 3.80
CA VAL A 385 -0.31 18.51 5.17
C VAL A 385 0.91 17.66 5.53
N TRP A 386 0.86 16.36 5.25
CA TRP A 386 2.00 15.48 5.42
C TRP A 386 3.24 15.96 4.65
N LEU A 387 3.10 16.21 3.35
CA LEU A 387 4.20 16.70 2.52
C LEU A 387 4.74 18.05 3.01
N LYS A 388 3.86 18.95 3.49
CA LYS A 388 4.28 20.20 4.12
C LYS A 388 5.15 19.95 5.35
N TYR A 389 4.78 19.00 6.20
CA TYR A 389 5.57 18.66 7.38
C TYR A 389 6.90 17.99 7.01
N LEU A 390 6.93 17.11 6.00
CA LEU A 390 8.20 16.58 5.49
C LEU A 390 9.16 17.70 5.08
N LYS A 391 8.65 18.72 4.40
CA LYS A 391 9.45 19.91 4.02
C LYS A 391 9.90 20.70 5.25
N GLN A 392 9.00 20.97 6.18
CA GLN A 392 9.28 21.74 7.41
C GLN A 392 10.40 21.10 8.24
N TYR A 393 10.45 19.77 8.28
CA TYR A 393 11.45 19.00 9.05
C TYR A 393 12.65 18.52 8.22
N ASN A 394 12.81 18.98 6.97
CA ASN A 394 13.89 18.58 6.04
C ASN A 394 13.96 17.05 5.81
N LEU A 395 12.80 16.41 5.68
CA LEU A 395 12.66 14.96 5.47
C LEU A 395 12.36 14.56 4.01
N GLN A 396 12.28 15.54 3.09
CA GLN A 396 11.92 15.36 1.68
C GLN A 396 13.02 14.68 0.84
#